data_9e1157ac53b9008c8b2a345d2d8212f2
#
_entry.id   9e1157ac53b9008c8b2a345d2d8212f2
#
_cell.length_a   1.000
_cell.length_b   1.000
_cell.length_c   1.000
_cell.angle_alpha   90.00
_cell.angle_beta   90.00
_cell.angle_gamma   90.00
#
_symmetry.space_group_name_H-M   'P 1'
#
loop_
_entity.id
_entity.type
_entity.pdbx_description
1 polymer ?
#
loop_
_entity_poly.entity_id
_entity_poly.type
_entity_poly.pdbx_seq_one_letter_code
_entity_poly.pdbx_strand_id
1 'polypeptide(L)'
;NDGLRFLLDDMTITANGKSYASDDVKNAIIQGTKAYYDDPNGTALTQAEVTELIAYAKSKGIGLIPAINSPGHMDAMLVAMEKLGIKNPQAHFDKVSKTTMDLRNEEAVNFVKALIGKYMDFFAGKTKIFNFGTDEYANDATSAQGWYYLKWYQLYGKFSEYANTLAAMAKERGLQPMAFNDGFYYEDKDDVQFDKDVLISYWSKGWWGYNLASPQYLASKGYKFLNTNGDWYYVIGNHKQDEAYPLSKAVENSGKVPFNQLASTKYPEVDLPTVGSMLAIWADKPSAEYKEEEIFELMTAFADHNKDYFRANYNALREEIAQIPENLEGYSKESLDALSAAKTALNYNLNRNKQAELDTLVAKLKSARLGLKPAATHSGSLDENEVAANVETRPELITRTEEIPFEVIKKENPNLPAGQENIITAGVKGERTHYISVLTENGKTTETILDSQVTKEAVNQVVEVGTLVTHVGDENGQAAIAEDKPKLEIPSQPTRAKAEEQQLPATGSQDSAGLVAAGLMATLAAYGLTKRKED
;
A
#
# COMPACT_ATOMS: atom_id res chain seq x y z
N ASN A 1 5.00 -2.66 -16.86
CA ASN A 1 5.01 -3.39 -18.15
C ASN A 1 4.96 -2.41 -19.29
N ASP A 2 6.09 -2.24 -19.91
CA ASP A 2 6.42 -1.18 -20.84
C ASP A 2 5.89 -1.49 -22.26
N GLY A 3 5.25 -2.65 -22.46
CA GLY A 3 4.64 -3.07 -23.71
C GLY A 3 3.15 -3.34 -23.61
N LEU A 4 2.44 -3.14 -24.71
CA LEU A 4 1.02 -3.46 -24.81
C LEU A 4 0.88 -4.87 -25.40
N ARG A 5 0.65 -5.87 -24.51
CA ARG A 5 0.62 -7.30 -24.84
C ARG A 5 -0.78 -7.87 -25.06
N PHE A 6 -1.75 -7.02 -25.27
CA PHE A 6 -3.13 -7.36 -25.62
C PHE A 6 -3.62 -6.41 -26.70
N LEU A 7 -4.11 -6.93 -27.81
CA LEU A 7 -4.66 -6.14 -28.90
C LEU A 7 -6.13 -6.44 -29.11
N LEU A 8 -6.94 -5.39 -29.18
CA LEU A 8 -8.36 -5.49 -29.52
C LEU A 8 -8.54 -5.78 -31.01
N ASP A 9 -9.67 -6.37 -31.39
CA ASP A 9 -9.99 -6.65 -32.80
C ASP A 9 -10.04 -5.36 -33.63
N ASP A 10 -10.63 -4.30 -33.07
CA ASP A 10 -10.58 -2.95 -33.63
C ASP A 10 -9.74 -2.03 -32.73
N MET A 11 -8.61 -1.58 -33.24
CA MET A 11 -7.70 -0.62 -32.60
C MET A 11 -7.74 0.77 -33.30
N THR A 12 -8.82 1.09 -33.98
CA THR A 12 -9.00 2.45 -34.55
C THR A 12 -8.99 3.47 -33.39
N ILE A 13 -8.10 4.44 -33.45
CA ILE A 13 -7.98 5.51 -32.46
C ILE A 13 -8.30 6.84 -33.13
N THR A 14 -9.23 7.60 -32.57
CA THR A 14 -9.53 8.96 -32.98
C THR A 14 -9.08 9.94 -31.91
N ALA A 15 -8.12 10.78 -32.27
CA ALA A 15 -7.56 11.80 -31.39
C ALA A 15 -7.07 13.01 -32.22
N ASN A 16 -7.09 14.20 -31.65
CA ASN A 16 -6.56 15.41 -32.27
C ASN A 16 -7.15 15.72 -33.65
N GLY A 17 -8.43 15.38 -33.88
CA GLY A 17 -9.08 15.55 -35.16
C GLY A 17 -8.60 14.59 -36.28
N LYS A 18 -7.79 13.59 -35.92
CA LYS A 18 -7.25 12.56 -36.83
C LYS A 18 -7.74 11.18 -36.40
N SER A 19 -7.99 10.32 -37.41
CA SER A 19 -8.28 8.91 -37.19
C SER A 19 -7.05 8.08 -37.60
N TYR A 20 -6.57 7.23 -36.68
CA TYR A 20 -5.51 6.26 -36.92
C TYR A 20 -6.18 4.93 -37.20
N ALA A 21 -5.91 4.32 -38.36
CA ALA A 21 -6.54 3.06 -38.75
C ALA A 21 -6.10 1.90 -37.83
N SER A 22 -7.00 0.94 -37.58
CA SER A 22 -6.78 -0.19 -36.67
C SER A 22 -5.49 -0.95 -36.98
N ASP A 23 -5.26 -1.27 -38.26
CA ASP A 23 -4.08 -2.04 -38.66
C ASP A 23 -2.78 -1.26 -38.47
N ASP A 24 -2.81 0.05 -38.71
CA ASP A 24 -1.65 0.92 -38.48
C ASP A 24 -1.31 0.99 -37.00
N VAL A 25 -2.31 1.11 -36.13
CA VAL A 25 -2.13 1.14 -34.67
C VAL A 25 -1.58 -0.20 -34.18
N LYS A 26 -2.17 -1.34 -34.60
CA LYS A 26 -1.69 -2.67 -34.26
C LYS A 26 -0.24 -2.88 -34.68
N ASN A 27 0.06 -2.56 -35.93
CA ASN A 27 1.42 -2.73 -36.48
C ASN A 27 2.42 -1.83 -35.75
N ALA A 28 2.06 -0.59 -35.42
CA ALA A 28 2.93 0.31 -34.68
C ALA A 28 3.22 -0.20 -33.26
N ILE A 29 2.22 -0.70 -32.56
CA ILE A 29 2.37 -1.30 -31.22
C ILE A 29 3.27 -2.55 -31.26
N ILE A 30 3.03 -3.47 -32.21
CA ILE A 30 3.86 -4.65 -32.41
C ILE A 30 5.32 -4.26 -32.68
N GLN A 31 5.55 -3.28 -33.55
CA GLN A 31 6.90 -2.79 -33.85
C GLN A 31 7.55 -2.11 -32.64
N GLY A 32 6.78 -1.35 -31.86
CA GLY A 32 7.26 -0.77 -30.61
C GLY A 32 7.68 -1.81 -29.60
N THR A 33 6.89 -2.84 -29.44
CA THR A 33 7.20 -3.99 -28.58
C THR A 33 8.46 -4.73 -29.03
N LYS A 34 8.60 -5.01 -30.33
CA LYS A 34 9.80 -5.64 -30.89
C LYS A 34 11.06 -4.81 -30.69
N ALA A 35 10.97 -3.50 -30.91
CA ALA A 35 12.10 -2.59 -30.81
C ALA A 35 12.59 -2.44 -29.37
N TYR A 36 11.69 -2.50 -28.41
CA TYR A 36 12.02 -2.25 -27.00
C TYR A 36 12.49 -3.52 -26.29
N TYR A 37 11.80 -4.64 -26.51
CA TYR A 37 12.06 -5.89 -25.77
C TYR A 37 12.92 -6.91 -26.52
N ASP A 38 13.43 -6.56 -27.68
CA ASP A 38 14.09 -7.53 -28.57
C ASP A 38 13.23 -8.81 -28.78
N ASP A 39 11.91 -8.61 -28.81
CA ASP A 39 10.93 -9.67 -29.05
C ASP A 39 10.69 -9.81 -30.56
N PRO A 40 11.32 -10.80 -31.23
CA PRO A 40 11.26 -10.93 -32.67
C PRO A 40 9.84 -11.11 -33.20
N ASN A 41 8.92 -11.58 -32.37
CA ASN A 41 7.54 -11.87 -32.75
C ASN A 41 6.58 -10.73 -32.41
N GLY A 42 6.91 -9.87 -31.40
CA GLY A 42 6.02 -8.83 -30.90
C GLY A 42 4.71 -9.41 -30.36
N THR A 43 4.80 -10.55 -29.67
CA THR A 43 3.66 -11.37 -29.26
C THR A 43 2.68 -10.60 -28.39
N ALA A 44 1.40 -10.68 -28.72
CA ALA A 44 0.30 -10.10 -27.94
C ALA A 44 -0.89 -11.07 -27.93
N LEU A 45 -1.67 -11.03 -26.86
CA LEU A 45 -2.92 -11.77 -26.78
C LEU A 45 -3.97 -11.13 -27.70
N THR A 46 -4.80 -11.97 -28.28
CA THR A 46 -5.96 -11.57 -29.06
C THR A 46 -7.13 -11.24 -28.12
N GLN A 47 -8.11 -10.50 -28.64
CA GLN A 47 -9.34 -10.20 -27.91
C GLN A 47 -10.13 -11.47 -27.54
N ALA A 48 -10.10 -12.48 -28.37
CA ALA A 48 -10.75 -13.76 -28.11
C ALA A 48 -10.10 -14.47 -26.91
N GLU A 49 -8.76 -14.59 -26.89
CA GLU A 49 -8.01 -15.20 -25.77
C GLU A 49 -8.26 -14.47 -24.45
N VAL A 50 -8.24 -13.13 -24.44
CA VAL A 50 -8.52 -12.37 -23.23
C VAL A 50 -9.97 -12.53 -22.78
N THR A 51 -10.91 -12.65 -23.70
CA THR A 51 -12.33 -12.91 -23.39
C THR A 51 -12.51 -14.27 -22.74
N GLU A 52 -11.84 -15.31 -23.24
CA GLU A 52 -11.83 -16.65 -22.64
C GLU A 52 -11.22 -16.64 -21.24
N LEU A 53 -10.11 -15.93 -21.05
CA LEU A 53 -9.46 -15.77 -19.75
C LEU A 53 -10.35 -15.09 -18.72
N ILE A 54 -11.05 -14.02 -19.10
CA ILE A 54 -12.02 -13.35 -18.24
C ILE A 54 -13.13 -14.33 -17.82
N ALA A 55 -13.69 -15.08 -18.77
CA ALA A 55 -14.74 -16.06 -18.51
C ALA A 55 -14.23 -17.18 -17.58
N TYR A 56 -13.03 -17.68 -17.83
CA TYR A 56 -12.41 -18.73 -17.04
C TYR A 56 -12.12 -18.25 -15.60
N ALA A 57 -11.49 -17.08 -15.42
CA ALA A 57 -11.26 -16.50 -14.11
C ALA A 57 -12.55 -16.33 -13.33
N LYS A 58 -13.59 -15.79 -13.98
CA LYS A 58 -14.92 -15.64 -13.40
C LYS A 58 -15.52 -16.97 -12.95
N SER A 59 -15.35 -18.06 -13.73
CA SER A 59 -15.80 -19.40 -13.36
C SER A 59 -15.14 -19.94 -12.09
N LYS A 60 -13.95 -19.43 -11.77
CA LYS A 60 -13.18 -19.74 -10.55
C LYS A 60 -13.41 -18.74 -9.41
N GLY A 61 -14.32 -17.80 -9.57
CA GLY A 61 -14.56 -16.74 -8.58
C GLY A 61 -13.46 -15.68 -8.52
N ILE A 62 -12.59 -15.62 -9.54
CA ILE A 62 -11.46 -14.69 -9.64
C ILE A 62 -11.84 -13.52 -10.53
N GLY A 63 -11.63 -12.28 -10.06
CA GLY A 63 -11.72 -11.07 -10.87
C GLY A 63 -10.35 -10.70 -11.45
N LEU A 64 -10.33 -10.29 -12.71
CA LEU A 64 -9.12 -9.73 -13.33
C LEU A 64 -9.08 -8.20 -13.12
N ILE A 65 -7.87 -7.68 -12.94
CA ILE A 65 -7.59 -6.24 -12.91
C ILE A 65 -6.68 -5.94 -14.10
N PRO A 66 -7.23 -5.43 -15.23
CA PRO A 66 -6.39 -5.00 -16.34
C PRO A 66 -5.54 -3.80 -15.93
N ALA A 67 -4.30 -3.76 -16.42
CA ALA A 67 -3.38 -2.67 -16.19
C ALA A 67 -2.81 -2.16 -17.52
N ILE A 68 -2.87 -0.85 -17.74
CA ILE A 68 -2.15 -0.16 -18.82
C ILE A 68 -1.46 1.02 -18.19
N ASN A 69 -0.14 0.95 -18.12
CA ASN A 69 0.65 1.97 -17.44
C ASN A 69 0.85 3.22 -18.31
N SER A 70 0.69 4.37 -17.69
CA SER A 70 0.99 5.68 -18.23
C SER A 70 0.99 6.74 -17.09
N PRO A 71 1.71 7.86 -17.22
CA PRO A 71 2.54 8.32 -18.34
C PRO A 71 3.99 7.82 -18.30
N GLY A 72 4.37 7.00 -17.30
CA GLY A 72 5.60 6.22 -17.25
C GLY A 72 5.43 4.82 -17.84
N HIS A 73 6.53 4.05 -17.93
CA HIS A 73 6.53 2.68 -18.46
C HIS A 73 5.90 2.54 -19.85
N MET A 74 6.14 3.51 -20.71
CA MET A 74 5.50 3.61 -22.02
C MET A 74 6.44 3.31 -23.19
N ASP A 75 7.56 2.68 -22.95
CA ASP A 75 8.65 2.45 -23.90
C ASP A 75 8.17 2.02 -25.29
N ALA A 76 7.48 0.89 -25.35
CA ALA A 76 6.95 0.37 -26.62
C ALA A 76 5.89 1.31 -27.22
N MET A 77 5.12 2.00 -26.40
CA MET A 77 4.09 2.92 -26.86
C MET A 77 4.67 4.23 -27.38
N LEU A 78 5.76 4.72 -26.81
CA LEU A 78 6.47 5.89 -27.33
C LEU A 78 6.99 5.61 -28.75
N VAL A 79 7.60 4.45 -28.97
CA VAL A 79 8.03 4.02 -30.30
C VAL A 79 6.83 3.87 -31.25
N ALA A 80 5.72 3.29 -30.77
CA ALA A 80 4.51 3.15 -31.59
C ALA A 80 3.94 4.52 -32.01
N MET A 81 3.90 5.49 -31.10
CA MET A 81 3.42 6.84 -31.40
C MET A 81 4.27 7.53 -32.47
N GLU A 82 5.60 7.39 -32.40
CA GLU A 82 6.48 7.91 -33.45
C GLU A 82 6.21 7.27 -34.82
N LYS A 83 5.98 5.95 -34.85
CA LYS A 83 5.60 5.21 -36.05
C LYS A 83 4.27 5.70 -36.66
N LEU A 84 3.36 6.14 -35.81
CA LEU A 84 2.08 6.74 -36.23
C LEU A 84 2.20 8.23 -36.62
N GLY A 85 3.41 8.79 -36.54
CA GLY A 85 3.71 10.17 -36.94
C GLY A 85 3.48 11.20 -35.83
N ILE A 86 3.24 10.79 -34.59
CA ILE A 86 3.21 11.68 -33.43
C ILE A 86 4.66 12.06 -33.10
N LYS A 87 4.94 13.37 -33.17
CA LYS A 87 6.32 13.85 -33.02
C LYS A 87 6.70 14.08 -31.56
N ASN A 88 7.91 13.64 -31.19
CA ASN A 88 8.50 13.87 -29.88
C ASN A 88 7.56 13.51 -28.72
N PRO A 89 7.01 12.29 -28.67
CA PRO A 89 6.10 11.89 -27.61
C PRO A 89 6.81 11.74 -26.24
N GLN A 90 8.16 11.61 -26.24
CA GLN A 90 8.97 11.39 -25.05
C GLN A 90 9.16 12.68 -24.25
N ALA A 91 9.14 12.57 -22.93
CA ALA A 91 9.53 13.64 -22.04
C ALA A 91 11.01 14.00 -22.22
N HIS A 92 11.29 15.30 -22.25
CA HIS A 92 12.63 15.83 -22.34
C HIS A 92 12.78 17.00 -21.39
N PHE A 93 13.55 16.78 -20.31
CA PHE A 93 13.91 17.82 -19.34
C PHE A 93 15.42 18.12 -19.44
N ASP A 94 16.26 17.36 -18.78
CA ASP A 94 17.72 17.40 -18.93
C ASP A 94 18.24 16.25 -19.81
N LYS A 95 17.43 15.22 -20.01
CA LYS A 95 17.66 14.13 -20.98
C LYS A 95 16.37 13.75 -21.66
N VAL A 96 16.44 13.09 -22.81
CA VAL A 96 15.30 12.46 -23.47
C VAL A 96 14.98 11.17 -22.72
N SER A 97 13.75 11.06 -22.24
CA SER A 97 13.25 9.84 -21.62
C SER A 97 13.05 8.73 -22.66
N LYS A 98 13.26 7.49 -22.25
CA LYS A 98 12.90 6.31 -23.06
C LYS A 98 11.57 5.69 -22.63
N THR A 99 11.11 6.01 -21.43
CA THR A 99 9.98 5.35 -20.77
C THR A 99 8.80 6.27 -20.50
N THR A 100 9.01 7.60 -20.56
CA THR A 100 8.08 8.60 -20.06
C THR A 100 7.53 9.47 -21.18
N MET A 101 6.19 9.57 -21.26
CA MET A 101 5.50 10.49 -22.18
C MET A 101 5.60 11.94 -21.70
N ASP A 102 5.77 12.87 -22.63
CA ASP A 102 5.71 14.31 -22.32
C ASP A 102 4.27 14.79 -22.14
N LEU A 103 3.89 15.11 -20.92
CA LEU A 103 2.56 15.64 -20.60
C LEU A 103 2.32 17.06 -21.15
N ARG A 104 3.33 17.71 -21.76
CA ARG A 104 3.17 18.97 -22.51
C ARG A 104 2.80 18.71 -23.96
N ASN A 105 3.01 17.51 -24.47
CA ASN A 105 2.67 17.11 -25.82
C ASN A 105 1.20 16.68 -25.89
N GLU A 106 0.31 17.62 -26.21
CA GLU A 106 -1.13 17.37 -26.26
C GLU A 106 -1.50 16.30 -27.30
N GLU A 107 -0.76 16.18 -28.41
CA GLU A 107 -1.03 15.17 -29.43
C GLU A 107 -0.80 13.76 -28.84
N ALA A 108 0.32 13.56 -28.15
CA ALA A 108 0.64 12.29 -27.49
C ALA A 108 -0.35 11.98 -26.35
N VAL A 109 -0.63 12.95 -25.49
CA VAL A 109 -1.54 12.79 -24.35
C VAL A 109 -2.95 12.41 -24.81
N ASN A 110 -3.47 13.08 -25.84
CA ASN A 110 -4.82 12.80 -26.35
C ASN A 110 -4.89 11.43 -27.04
N PHE A 111 -3.83 11.04 -27.76
CA PHE A 111 -3.74 9.70 -28.35
C PHE A 111 -3.78 8.62 -27.27
N VAL A 112 -2.96 8.75 -26.22
CA VAL A 112 -2.90 7.75 -25.12
C VAL A 112 -4.20 7.71 -24.34
N LYS A 113 -4.83 8.84 -24.04
CA LYS A 113 -6.16 8.86 -23.41
C LYS A 113 -7.20 8.14 -24.25
N ALA A 114 -7.22 8.36 -25.56
CA ALA A 114 -8.15 7.67 -26.46
C ALA A 114 -7.88 6.16 -26.51
N LEU A 115 -6.61 5.75 -26.54
CA LEU A 115 -6.19 4.36 -26.50
C LEU A 115 -6.64 3.68 -25.19
N ILE A 116 -6.32 4.26 -24.04
CA ILE A 116 -6.71 3.74 -22.72
C ILE A 116 -8.23 3.68 -22.61
N GLY A 117 -8.93 4.72 -23.07
CA GLY A 117 -10.39 4.74 -23.10
C GLY A 117 -10.99 3.57 -23.87
N LYS A 118 -10.38 3.20 -25.00
CA LYS A 118 -10.81 2.03 -25.79
C LYS A 118 -10.67 0.71 -25.02
N TYR A 119 -9.59 0.54 -24.25
CA TYR A 119 -9.44 -0.61 -23.38
C TYR A 119 -10.41 -0.57 -22.20
N MET A 120 -10.64 0.57 -21.61
CA MET A 120 -11.66 0.72 -20.57
C MET A 120 -13.05 0.35 -21.09
N ASP A 121 -13.40 0.72 -22.34
CA ASP A 121 -14.65 0.33 -23.00
C ASP A 121 -14.76 -1.20 -23.15
N PHE A 122 -13.66 -1.86 -23.53
CA PHE A 122 -13.62 -3.32 -23.63
C PHE A 122 -13.84 -3.99 -22.27
N PHE A 123 -13.20 -3.49 -21.19
CA PHE A 123 -13.28 -4.09 -19.86
C PHE A 123 -14.52 -3.69 -19.08
N ALA A 124 -15.25 -2.64 -19.48
CA ALA A 124 -16.49 -2.21 -18.84
C ALA A 124 -17.52 -3.37 -18.76
N GLY A 125 -18.06 -3.57 -17.58
CA GLY A 125 -18.98 -4.68 -17.28
C GLY A 125 -18.35 -6.08 -17.22
N LYS A 126 -17.10 -6.25 -17.60
CA LYS A 126 -16.35 -7.51 -17.53
C LYS A 126 -15.44 -7.59 -16.30
N THR A 127 -14.84 -6.48 -15.90
CA THR A 127 -14.01 -6.35 -14.70
C THR A 127 -14.57 -5.26 -13.78
N LYS A 128 -14.06 -5.19 -12.55
CA LYS A 128 -14.52 -4.18 -11.57
C LYS A 128 -13.53 -3.03 -11.41
N ILE A 129 -12.26 -3.28 -11.63
CA ILE A 129 -11.16 -2.36 -11.38
C ILE A 129 -10.35 -2.22 -12.67
N PHE A 130 -9.83 -1.04 -12.92
CA PHE A 130 -8.88 -0.75 -13.99
C PHE A 130 -7.69 0.00 -13.42
N ASN A 131 -6.48 -0.56 -13.57
CA ASN A 131 -5.24 0.05 -13.15
C ASN A 131 -4.64 0.85 -14.31
N PHE A 132 -4.48 2.15 -14.15
CA PHE A 132 -3.87 3.03 -15.16
C PHE A 132 -2.41 3.39 -14.84
N GLY A 133 -1.81 2.74 -13.83
CA GLY A 133 -0.38 2.82 -13.52
C GLY A 133 -0.01 4.06 -12.72
N THR A 134 0.69 4.99 -13.36
CA THR A 134 1.26 6.24 -12.85
C THR A 134 2.54 6.12 -12.03
N ASP A 135 3.05 4.90 -11.84
CA ASP A 135 4.31 4.66 -11.17
C ASP A 135 5.51 5.13 -11.99
N GLU A 136 6.56 5.48 -11.27
CA GLU A 136 7.90 5.82 -11.75
C GLU A 136 7.98 6.88 -12.86
N TYR A 137 6.91 7.67 -13.07
CA TYR A 137 6.89 8.72 -14.09
C TYR A 137 8.10 9.66 -14.01
N ALA A 138 8.51 10.02 -12.79
CA ALA A 138 9.60 10.96 -12.60
C ALA A 138 10.99 10.32 -12.67
N ASN A 139 11.12 9.01 -12.63
CA ASN A 139 12.43 8.33 -12.54
C ASN A 139 13.28 8.49 -13.77
N ASP A 140 12.67 8.49 -14.94
CA ASP A 140 13.37 8.60 -16.22
C ASP A 140 13.23 9.98 -16.89
N ALA A 141 12.34 10.83 -16.40
CA ALA A 141 12.12 12.16 -16.96
C ALA A 141 13.26 13.14 -16.66
N THR A 142 14.06 12.88 -15.60
CA THR A 142 15.19 13.71 -15.21
C THR A 142 16.38 12.85 -14.79
N SER A 143 17.58 13.45 -14.76
CA SER A 143 18.81 12.78 -14.32
C SER A 143 18.91 12.65 -12.81
N ALA A 144 18.08 13.34 -12.03
CA ALA A 144 18.09 13.31 -10.57
C ALA A 144 16.75 13.73 -9.96
N GLN A 145 16.48 13.21 -8.77
CA GLN A 145 15.42 13.66 -7.84
C GLN A 145 13.96 13.73 -8.37
N GLY A 146 13.59 12.86 -9.27
CA GLY A 146 12.20 12.48 -9.59
C GLY A 146 11.13 13.58 -9.49
N TRP A 147 10.19 13.41 -8.57
CA TRP A 147 9.01 14.28 -8.40
C TRP A 147 9.34 15.74 -8.05
N TYR A 148 10.47 16.02 -7.41
CA TYR A 148 10.94 17.38 -7.15
C TYR A 148 11.11 18.16 -8.46
N TYR A 149 11.69 17.56 -9.49
CA TYR A 149 11.86 18.20 -10.80
C TYR A 149 10.54 18.40 -11.52
N LEU A 150 9.57 17.51 -11.39
CA LEU A 150 8.23 17.76 -11.92
C LEU A 150 7.60 19.02 -11.32
N LYS A 151 7.79 19.26 -10.02
CA LYS A 151 7.37 20.52 -9.38
C LYS A 151 8.16 21.71 -9.92
N TRP A 152 9.46 21.57 -10.02
CA TRP A 152 10.34 22.62 -10.56
C TRP A 152 9.96 23.04 -11.97
N TYR A 153 9.69 22.08 -12.87
CA TYR A 153 9.24 22.32 -14.24
C TYR A 153 7.75 22.63 -14.35
N GLN A 154 7.04 22.80 -13.24
CA GLN A 154 5.60 23.09 -13.17
C GLN A 154 4.72 22.03 -13.87
N LEU A 155 5.16 20.80 -13.88
CA LEU A 155 4.47 19.68 -14.53
C LEU A 155 3.66 18.83 -13.55
N TYR A 156 3.83 19.05 -12.26
CA TYR A 156 3.10 18.26 -11.27
C TYR A 156 1.59 18.48 -11.35
N GLY A 157 1.15 19.71 -11.65
CA GLY A 157 -0.25 20.01 -11.95
C GLY A 157 -0.78 19.26 -13.18
N LYS A 158 0.02 19.18 -14.26
CA LYS A 158 -0.36 18.40 -15.46
C LYS A 158 -0.43 16.89 -15.18
N PHE A 159 0.44 16.39 -14.31
CA PHE A 159 0.38 15.00 -13.86
C PHE A 159 -0.91 14.70 -13.09
N SER A 160 -1.29 15.55 -12.13
CA SER A 160 -2.54 15.35 -11.39
C SER A 160 -3.78 15.48 -12.30
N GLU A 161 -3.79 16.43 -13.22
CA GLU A 161 -4.86 16.59 -14.21
C GLU A 161 -5.00 15.34 -15.09
N TYR A 162 -3.87 14.78 -15.54
CA TYR A 162 -3.83 13.55 -16.32
C TYR A 162 -4.38 12.35 -15.54
N ALA A 163 -3.89 12.13 -14.32
CA ALA A 163 -4.35 11.05 -13.46
C ALA A 163 -5.85 11.17 -13.14
N ASN A 164 -6.32 12.39 -12.82
CA ASN A 164 -7.74 12.66 -12.56
C ASN A 164 -8.61 12.43 -13.82
N THR A 165 -8.10 12.75 -15.00
CA THR A 165 -8.80 12.46 -16.26
C THR A 165 -8.98 10.96 -16.45
N LEU A 166 -7.94 10.16 -16.25
CA LEU A 166 -8.03 8.69 -16.36
C LEU A 166 -8.96 8.09 -15.29
N ALA A 167 -8.92 8.63 -14.07
CA ALA A 167 -9.82 8.21 -13.01
C ALA A 167 -11.29 8.49 -13.37
N ALA A 168 -11.58 9.67 -13.90
CA ALA A 168 -12.92 10.04 -14.37
C ALA A 168 -13.39 9.12 -15.51
N MET A 169 -12.52 8.87 -16.50
CA MET A 169 -12.82 7.96 -17.63
C MET A 169 -13.15 6.54 -17.18
N ALA A 170 -12.46 6.02 -16.15
CA ALA A 170 -12.76 4.71 -15.56
C ALA A 170 -14.12 4.73 -14.87
N LYS A 171 -14.41 5.75 -14.05
CA LYS A 171 -15.68 5.88 -13.32
C LYS A 171 -16.89 6.02 -14.26
N GLU A 172 -16.76 6.79 -15.33
CA GLU A 172 -17.81 6.91 -16.36
C GLU A 172 -18.21 5.57 -16.97
N ARG A 173 -17.30 4.59 -16.95
CA ARG A 173 -17.50 3.22 -17.46
C ARG A 173 -17.86 2.21 -16.38
N GLY A 174 -18.11 2.69 -15.16
CA GLY A 174 -18.43 1.83 -14.02
C GLY A 174 -17.25 1.00 -13.50
N LEU A 175 -16.01 1.43 -13.80
CA LEU A 175 -14.78 0.81 -13.32
C LEU A 175 -14.24 1.59 -12.13
N GLN A 176 -13.79 0.87 -11.09
CA GLN A 176 -13.04 1.46 -10.00
C GLN A 176 -11.64 1.84 -10.51
N PRO A 177 -11.27 3.13 -10.51
CA PRO A 177 -9.92 3.53 -10.88
C PRO A 177 -8.91 3.03 -9.85
N MET A 178 -7.75 2.56 -10.31
CA MET A 178 -6.62 2.15 -9.50
C MET A 178 -5.33 2.72 -10.08
N ALA A 179 -4.40 3.10 -9.21
CA ALA A 179 -3.09 3.61 -9.59
C ALA A 179 -2.05 3.25 -8.51
N PHE A 180 -0.77 3.29 -8.87
CA PHE A 180 0.32 3.17 -7.91
C PHE A 180 0.53 4.49 -7.16
N ASN A 181 1.14 4.43 -5.98
CA ASN A 181 1.19 5.56 -5.04
C ASN A 181 2.17 6.67 -5.37
N ASP A 182 3.08 6.47 -6.31
CA ASP A 182 4.30 7.28 -6.48
C ASP A 182 4.04 8.79 -6.61
N GLY A 183 3.06 9.17 -7.41
CA GLY A 183 2.80 10.56 -7.74
C GLY A 183 1.79 11.26 -6.85
N PHE A 184 1.13 10.53 -5.97
CA PHE A 184 0.03 11.05 -5.17
C PHE A 184 0.56 11.81 -3.94
N TYR A 185 0.33 13.12 -3.88
CA TYR A 185 0.65 14.00 -2.73
C TYR A 185 2.10 13.91 -2.26
N TYR A 186 3.03 14.03 -3.19
CA TYR A 186 4.47 13.98 -2.91
C TYR A 186 4.85 14.81 -1.67
N GLU A 187 5.64 14.21 -0.76
CA GLU A 187 6.06 14.80 0.52
C GLU A 187 4.92 15.17 1.50
N ASP A 188 3.78 14.47 1.44
CA ASP A 188 2.60 14.78 2.27
C ASP A 188 2.11 16.23 2.09
N LYS A 189 2.09 16.74 0.84
CA LYS A 189 1.71 18.12 0.52
C LYS A 189 0.50 18.20 -0.41
N ASP A 190 -0.29 19.24 -0.22
CA ASP A 190 -1.49 19.58 -1.00
C ASP A 190 -1.21 20.52 -2.19
N ASP A 191 -0.06 20.39 -2.83
CA ASP A 191 0.30 21.24 -3.98
C ASP A 191 -0.67 21.07 -5.17
N VAL A 192 -1.26 19.88 -5.28
CA VAL A 192 -2.25 19.50 -6.29
C VAL A 192 -3.32 18.61 -5.65
N GLN A 193 -4.43 18.39 -6.37
CA GLN A 193 -5.51 17.53 -5.89
C GLN A 193 -5.69 16.33 -6.80
N PHE A 194 -5.90 15.17 -6.19
CA PHE A 194 -6.19 13.93 -6.90
C PHE A 194 -7.60 13.42 -6.56
N ASP A 195 -8.17 12.68 -7.47
CA ASP A 195 -9.48 12.04 -7.29
C ASP A 195 -9.40 11.01 -6.14
N LYS A 196 -10.16 11.26 -5.08
CA LYS A 196 -10.17 10.43 -3.86
C LYS A 196 -10.74 9.02 -4.05
N ASP A 197 -11.43 8.78 -5.17
CA ASP A 197 -12.00 7.47 -5.46
C ASP A 197 -10.96 6.51 -6.08
N VAL A 198 -9.73 6.97 -6.36
CA VAL A 198 -8.65 6.09 -6.83
C VAL A 198 -8.24 5.12 -5.72
N LEU A 199 -8.30 3.82 -6.02
CA LEU A 199 -7.71 2.79 -5.17
C LEU A 199 -6.18 2.85 -5.31
N ILE A 200 -5.49 3.13 -4.23
CA ILE A 200 -4.02 3.26 -4.26
C ILE A 200 -3.36 1.90 -4.07
N SER A 201 -2.63 1.46 -5.10
CA SER A 201 -1.70 0.34 -5.00
C SER A 201 -0.42 0.85 -4.34
N TYR A 202 -0.29 0.63 -3.02
CA TYR A 202 0.84 1.14 -2.26
C TYR A 202 1.99 0.13 -2.27
N TRP A 203 3.00 0.38 -3.12
CA TRP A 203 4.10 -0.55 -3.36
C TRP A 203 5.43 -0.09 -2.75
N SER A 204 5.65 1.23 -2.63
CA SER A 204 6.92 1.80 -2.22
C SER A 204 6.73 2.97 -1.25
N LYS A 205 7.64 3.07 -0.29
CA LYS A 205 7.80 4.24 0.59
C LYS A 205 8.68 5.34 -0.02
N GLY A 206 9.18 5.09 -1.23
CA GLY A 206 10.22 5.89 -1.83
C GLY A 206 11.63 5.52 -1.37
N TRP A 207 12.60 6.28 -1.81
CA TRP A 207 14.03 6.14 -1.52
C TRP A 207 14.68 7.51 -1.38
N TRP A 208 15.99 7.55 -1.22
CA TRP A 208 16.69 8.82 -1.03
C TRP A 208 16.41 9.79 -2.19
N GLY A 209 15.95 11.01 -1.84
CA GLY A 209 15.55 12.03 -2.80
C GLY A 209 14.22 11.82 -3.50
N TYR A 210 13.48 10.76 -3.17
CA TYR A 210 12.18 10.41 -3.74
C TYR A 210 11.17 10.16 -2.61
N ASN A 211 10.68 11.23 -2.01
CA ASN A 211 9.84 11.18 -0.81
C ASN A 211 8.37 11.05 -1.17
N LEU A 212 7.88 9.84 -1.26
CA LEU A 212 6.47 9.55 -1.52
C LEU A 212 5.59 9.92 -0.33
N ALA A 213 4.29 10.08 -0.59
CA ALA A 213 3.34 10.33 0.48
C ALA A 213 3.25 9.17 1.47
N SER A 214 3.10 9.51 2.75
CA SER A 214 2.87 8.51 3.78
C SER A 214 1.49 7.87 3.63
N PRO A 215 1.35 6.58 3.98
CA PRO A 215 0.05 5.94 3.95
C PRO A 215 -0.95 6.59 4.91
N GLN A 216 -0.49 7.14 6.05
CA GLN A 216 -1.32 7.89 6.99
C GLN A 216 -1.87 9.17 6.35
N TYR A 217 -1.03 9.89 5.61
CA TYR A 217 -1.47 11.10 4.92
C TYR A 217 -2.51 10.78 3.85
N LEU A 218 -2.25 9.78 3.01
CA LEU A 218 -3.22 9.33 2.01
C LEU A 218 -4.53 8.83 2.65
N ALA A 219 -4.46 8.07 3.76
CA ALA A 219 -5.65 7.66 4.50
C ALA A 219 -6.45 8.84 5.05
N SER A 220 -5.77 9.89 5.54
CA SER A 220 -6.43 11.13 6.00
C SER A 220 -7.17 11.87 4.89
N LYS A 221 -6.77 11.67 3.63
CA LYS A 221 -7.45 12.17 2.43
C LYS A 221 -8.63 11.29 1.99
N GLY A 222 -8.83 10.14 2.64
CA GLY A 222 -9.93 9.22 2.35
C GLY A 222 -9.61 8.09 1.37
N TYR A 223 -8.33 7.91 1.00
CA TYR A 223 -7.92 6.82 0.11
C TYR A 223 -7.99 5.47 0.79
N LYS A 224 -8.28 4.44 -0.01
CA LYS A 224 -8.17 3.03 0.34
C LYS A 224 -6.94 2.44 -0.34
N PHE A 225 -6.38 1.40 0.27
CA PHE A 225 -5.13 0.79 -0.21
C PHE A 225 -5.34 -0.65 -0.67
N LEU A 226 -4.69 -0.97 -1.79
CA LEU A 226 -4.25 -2.32 -2.09
C LEU A 226 -2.77 -2.40 -1.70
N ASN A 227 -2.43 -3.25 -0.74
CA ASN A 227 -1.05 -3.39 -0.29
C ASN A 227 -0.24 -4.19 -1.31
N THR A 228 0.68 -3.53 -1.97
CA THR A 228 1.55 -4.11 -3.01
C THR A 228 3.00 -4.05 -2.56
N ASN A 229 3.26 -4.35 -1.29
CA ASN A 229 4.55 -4.18 -0.66
C ASN A 229 5.68 -4.83 -1.46
N GLY A 230 6.69 -4.04 -1.83
CA GLY A 230 7.84 -4.49 -2.60
C GLY A 230 8.67 -5.59 -1.95
N ASP A 231 8.54 -5.79 -0.64
CA ASP A 231 9.21 -6.90 0.06
C ASP A 231 8.74 -8.28 -0.41
N TRP A 232 7.57 -8.38 -1.04
CA TRP A 232 7.04 -9.62 -1.62
C TRP A 232 7.37 -9.80 -3.10
N TYR A 233 8.13 -8.89 -3.70
CA TYR A 233 8.42 -8.93 -5.12
C TYR A 233 9.37 -10.05 -5.46
N TYR A 234 9.13 -10.68 -6.60
CA TYR A 234 10.01 -11.63 -7.24
C TYR A 234 10.27 -11.21 -8.69
N VAL A 235 11.54 -11.17 -9.06
CA VAL A 235 11.96 -11.04 -10.46
C VAL A 235 12.38 -12.43 -10.95
N ILE A 236 11.66 -12.96 -11.95
CA ILE A 236 11.91 -14.29 -12.51
C ILE A 236 13.35 -14.42 -12.97
N GLY A 237 13.98 -15.52 -12.56
CA GLY A 237 15.38 -15.82 -12.82
C GLY A 237 16.36 -15.24 -11.81
N ASN A 238 15.90 -14.46 -10.81
CA ASN A 238 16.75 -13.98 -9.73
C ASN A 238 16.71 -14.96 -8.55
N HIS A 239 17.82 -15.69 -8.38
CA HIS A 239 17.94 -16.73 -7.34
C HIS A 239 19.02 -16.42 -6.31
N LYS A 240 19.97 -15.51 -6.63
CA LYS A 240 21.06 -15.15 -5.72
C LYS A 240 20.61 -14.07 -4.74
N GLN A 241 21.11 -14.13 -3.52
CA GLN A 241 20.77 -13.22 -2.42
C GLN A 241 21.13 -11.74 -2.69
N ASP A 242 22.11 -11.50 -3.55
CA ASP A 242 22.58 -10.17 -3.95
C ASP A 242 21.87 -9.62 -5.19
N GLU A 243 21.00 -10.41 -5.83
CA GLU A 243 20.13 -9.93 -6.91
C GLU A 243 18.94 -9.16 -6.35
N ALA A 244 18.36 -8.29 -7.17
CA ALA A 244 17.15 -7.58 -6.81
C ALA A 244 15.95 -8.54 -6.77
N TYR A 245 15.21 -8.53 -5.66
CA TYR A 245 13.99 -9.33 -5.48
C TYR A 245 14.15 -10.83 -5.81
N PRO A 246 15.08 -11.57 -5.18
CA PRO A 246 15.26 -12.98 -5.44
C PRO A 246 14.12 -13.80 -4.82
N LEU A 247 13.83 -14.98 -5.42
CA LEU A 247 12.76 -15.88 -4.99
C LEU A 247 12.82 -16.19 -3.48
N SER A 248 14.01 -16.53 -2.97
CA SER A 248 14.19 -16.90 -1.57
C SER A 248 13.77 -15.79 -0.59
N LYS A 249 14.08 -14.54 -0.93
CA LYS A 249 13.66 -13.37 -0.12
C LYS A 249 12.16 -13.13 -0.22
N ALA A 250 11.60 -13.25 -1.41
CA ALA A 250 10.15 -13.08 -1.62
C ALA A 250 9.35 -14.12 -0.83
N VAL A 251 9.77 -15.39 -0.86
CA VAL A 251 9.14 -16.48 -0.07
C VAL A 251 9.30 -16.22 1.42
N GLU A 252 10.49 -15.87 1.89
CA GLU A 252 10.76 -15.57 3.30
C GLU A 252 9.92 -14.39 3.80
N ASN A 253 9.88 -13.30 3.04
CA ASN A 253 9.12 -12.10 3.41
C ASN A 253 7.61 -12.32 3.33
N SER A 254 7.14 -13.16 2.41
CA SER A 254 5.73 -13.56 2.38
C SER A 254 5.28 -14.24 3.66
N GLY A 255 6.18 -14.91 4.39
CA GLY A 255 5.92 -15.52 5.69
C GLY A 255 6.14 -14.62 6.90
N LYS A 256 6.80 -13.48 6.76
CA LYS A 256 7.22 -12.62 7.87
C LYS A 256 6.58 -11.23 7.88
N VAL A 257 6.40 -10.64 6.71
CA VAL A 257 5.83 -9.29 6.59
C VAL A 257 4.32 -9.38 6.73
N PRO A 258 3.72 -8.72 7.73
CA PRO A 258 2.27 -8.72 7.90
C PRO A 258 1.55 -8.23 6.65
N PHE A 259 0.43 -8.86 6.34
CA PHE A 259 -0.33 -8.60 5.13
C PHE A 259 -0.89 -7.18 5.01
N ASN A 260 -1.12 -6.54 6.14
CA ASN A 260 -1.58 -5.15 6.21
C ASN A 260 -0.43 -4.13 6.40
N GLN A 261 0.81 -4.60 6.47
CA GLN A 261 1.97 -3.73 6.57
C GLN A 261 2.30 -3.15 5.21
N LEU A 262 1.98 -1.89 5.01
CA LEU A 262 2.34 -1.15 3.81
C LEU A 262 3.86 -0.89 3.78
N ALA A 263 4.42 -0.73 2.58
CA ALA A 263 5.85 -0.53 2.35
C ALA A 263 6.36 0.75 3.02
N SER A 264 6.51 0.74 4.33
CA SER A 264 7.01 1.88 5.09
C SER A 264 7.64 1.46 6.41
N THR A 265 8.97 1.56 6.51
CA THR A 265 9.68 1.48 7.79
C THR A 265 9.66 2.80 8.56
N LYS A 266 9.26 3.90 7.92
CA LYS A 266 9.17 5.23 8.52
C LYS A 266 7.93 5.39 9.38
N TYR A 267 6.88 4.67 9.06
CA TYR A 267 5.58 4.76 9.71
C TYR A 267 5.24 3.41 10.35
N PRO A 268 4.99 3.38 11.66
CA PRO A 268 4.58 2.15 12.34
C PRO A 268 3.25 1.65 11.77
N GLU A 269 2.98 0.38 11.99
CA GLU A 269 1.68 -0.21 11.65
C GLU A 269 0.57 0.57 12.35
N VAL A 270 -0.40 0.98 11.55
CA VAL A 270 -1.66 1.56 12.01
C VAL A 270 -2.79 0.85 11.28
N ASP A 271 -3.98 0.90 11.82
CA ASP A 271 -5.16 0.35 11.16
C ASP A 271 -5.56 1.24 9.98
N LEU A 272 -4.90 1.00 8.84
CA LEU A 272 -5.12 1.73 7.59
C LEU A 272 -6.23 1.04 6.78
N PRO A 273 -6.98 1.78 5.95
CA PRO A 273 -8.08 1.26 5.15
C PRO A 273 -7.60 0.38 3.97
N THR A 274 -6.91 -0.73 4.30
CA THR A 274 -6.40 -1.70 3.34
C THR A 274 -7.50 -2.66 2.93
N VAL A 275 -7.79 -2.75 1.63
CA VAL A 275 -8.85 -3.61 1.08
C VAL A 275 -8.34 -4.98 0.65
N GLY A 276 -7.04 -5.17 0.55
CA GLY A 276 -6.39 -6.41 0.15
C GLY A 276 -4.91 -6.22 -0.07
N SER A 277 -4.24 -7.27 -0.54
CA SER A 277 -2.82 -7.24 -0.87
C SER A 277 -2.55 -7.92 -2.20
N MET A 278 -1.45 -7.54 -2.84
CA MET A 278 -1.07 -8.00 -4.16
C MET A 278 0.40 -8.43 -4.18
N LEU A 279 0.64 -9.67 -4.56
CA LEU A 279 1.96 -10.18 -4.86
C LEU A 279 2.37 -9.72 -6.26
N ALA A 280 3.62 -9.27 -6.44
CA ALA A 280 4.14 -8.91 -7.75
C ALA A 280 5.23 -9.87 -8.20
N ILE A 281 5.08 -10.36 -9.43
CA ILE A 281 6.03 -11.24 -10.09
C ILE A 281 6.41 -10.57 -11.41
N TRP A 282 7.68 -10.20 -11.54
CA TRP A 282 8.20 -9.42 -12.65
C TRP A 282 9.10 -10.25 -13.57
N ALA A 283 9.15 -9.92 -14.85
CA ALA A 283 10.05 -10.52 -15.82
C ALA A 283 10.93 -9.47 -16.48
N ASP A 284 11.88 -8.98 -15.71
CA ASP A 284 12.88 -8.03 -16.22
C ASP A 284 13.91 -8.70 -17.15
N LYS A 285 13.94 -10.03 -17.17
CA LYS A 285 14.84 -10.81 -18.00
C LYS A 285 14.04 -11.69 -18.97
N PRO A 286 13.78 -11.24 -20.22
CA PRO A 286 12.96 -11.99 -21.18
C PRO A 286 13.47 -13.39 -21.50
N SER A 287 14.80 -13.60 -21.39
CA SER A 287 15.46 -14.88 -21.62
C SER A 287 15.51 -15.79 -20.39
N ALA A 288 15.02 -15.34 -19.23
CA ALA A 288 15.00 -16.18 -18.03
C ALA A 288 14.00 -17.32 -18.21
N GLU A 289 14.43 -18.53 -17.84
CA GLU A 289 13.53 -19.67 -17.82
C GLU A 289 12.45 -19.46 -16.78
N TYR A 290 11.22 -19.74 -17.16
CA TYR A 290 10.07 -19.75 -16.29
C TYR A 290 9.92 -21.15 -15.66
N LYS A 291 9.80 -21.18 -14.33
CA LYS A 291 9.53 -22.42 -13.58
C LYS A 291 8.23 -22.26 -12.80
N GLU A 292 7.25 -23.06 -13.18
CA GLU A 292 5.91 -23.02 -12.53
C GLU A 292 6.00 -23.31 -11.04
N GLU A 293 6.86 -24.25 -10.64
CA GLU A 293 7.05 -24.65 -9.24
C GLU A 293 7.49 -23.48 -8.36
N GLU A 294 8.37 -22.61 -8.86
CA GLU A 294 8.84 -21.42 -8.14
C GLU A 294 7.70 -20.41 -7.93
N ILE A 295 6.86 -20.22 -8.93
CA ILE A 295 5.69 -19.36 -8.84
C ILE A 295 4.68 -19.91 -7.84
N PHE A 296 4.42 -21.23 -7.89
CA PHE A 296 3.51 -21.88 -6.95
C PHE A 296 4.03 -21.87 -5.53
N GLU A 297 5.34 -22.05 -5.31
CA GLU A 297 5.97 -21.93 -3.99
C GLU A 297 5.68 -20.55 -3.40
N LEU A 298 5.98 -19.48 -4.14
CA LEU A 298 5.77 -18.12 -3.69
C LEU A 298 4.28 -17.79 -3.47
N MET A 299 3.42 -18.17 -4.40
CA MET A 299 1.96 -17.95 -4.28
C MET A 299 1.40 -18.71 -3.08
N THR A 300 1.87 -19.93 -2.81
CA THR A 300 1.44 -20.73 -1.67
C THR A 300 1.90 -20.09 -0.36
N ALA A 301 3.17 -19.68 -0.26
CA ALA A 301 3.70 -18.99 0.91
C ALA A 301 2.90 -17.70 1.21
N PHE A 302 2.65 -16.91 0.17
CA PHE A 302 1.86 -15.67 0.27
C PHE A 302 0.42 -15.95 0.71
N ALA A 303 -0.24 -16.93 0.10
CA ALA A 303 -1.62 -17.28 0.42
C ALA A 303 -1.77 -17.85 1.83
N ASP A 304 -0.88 -18.75 2.24
CA ASP A 304 -0.92 -19.40 3.55
C ASP A 304 -0.68 -18.41 4.69
N HIS A 305 0.27 -17.50 4.53
CA HIS A 305 0.53 -16.46 5.53
C HIS A 305 -0.65 -15.48 5.64
N ASN A 306 -1.30 -15.22 4.53
CA ASN A 306 -2.34 -14.19 4.44
C ASN A 306 -3.77 -14.72 4.67
N LYS A 307 -3.95 -16.04 4.76
CA LYS A 307 -5.28 -16.63 5.01
C LYS A 307 -5.96 -16.09 6.26
N ASP A 308 -5.17 -15.84 7.33
CA ASP A 308 -5.69 -15.33 8.59
C ASP A 308 -5.98 -13.83 8.55
N TYR A 309 -5.32 -13.07 7.67
CA TYR A 309 -5.62 -11.66 7.45
C TYR A 309 -7.03 -11.44 6.88
N PHE A 310 -7.49 -12.34 6.03
CA PHE A 310 -8.84 -12.26 5.47
C PHE A 310 -9.92 -12.67 6.45
N ARG A 311 -9.57 -13.22 7.61
CA ARG A 311 -10.52 -13.48 8.69
C ARG A 311 -10.96 -12.17 9.33
N ALA A 312 -12.23 -12.13 9.73
CA ALA A 312 -12.74 -11.10 10.61
C ALA A 312 -11.94 -11.09 11.93
N ASN A 313 -11.84 -9.94 12.58
CA ASN A 313 -11.20 -9.81 13.88
C ASN A 313 -12.13 -10.36 14.97
N TYR A 314 -11.75 -11.50 15.55
CA TYR A 314 -12.52 -12.21 16.58
C TYR A 314 -12.16 -11.80 18.02
N ASN A 315 -11.34 -10.78 18.25
CA ASN A 315 -10.91 -10.41 19.60
C ASN A 315 -12.12 -10.05 20.48
N ALA A 316 -13.01 -9.17 20.00
CA ALA A 316 -14.23 -8.83 20.73
C ALA A 316 -15.11 -10.04 21.05
N LEU A 317 -15.18 -11.03 20.15
CA LEU A 317 -15.90 -12.28 20.41
C LEU A 317 -15.23 -13.10 21.50
N ARG A 318 -13.89 -13.21 21.48
CA ARG A 318 -13.14 -13.95 22.52
C ARG A 318 -13.30 -13.31 23.89
N GLU A 319 -13.23 -11.99 23.96
CA GLU A 319 -13.45 -11.21 25.19
C GLU A 319 -14.87 -11.41 25.72
N GLU A 320 -15.89 -11.41 24.85
CA GLU A 320 -17.27 -11.59 25.24
C GLU A 320 -17.55 -13.04 25.70
N ILE A 321 -16.95 -14.04 25.03
CA ILE A 321 -17.05 -15.45 25.46
C ILE A 321 -16.42 -15.65 26.84
N ALA A 322 -15.27 -15.02 27.10
CA ALA A 322 -14.57 -15.10 28.37
C ALA A 322 -15.38 -14.51 29.56
N GLN A 323 -16.34 -13.62 29.27
CA GLN A 323 -17.22 -13.03 30.28
C GLN A 323 -18.47 -13.88 30.58
N ILE A 324 -18.71 -14.95 29.84
CA ILE A 324 -19.85 -15.85 30.12
C ILE A 324 -19.52 -16.62 31.41
N PRO A 325 -20.44 -16.65 32.39
CA PRO A 325 -20.21 -17.38 33.62
C PRO A 325 -19.91 -18.87 33.34
N GLU A 326 -18.91 -19.44 34.01
CA GLU A 326 -18.59 -20.85 33.89
C GLU A 326 -19.72 -21.73 34.46
N ASN A 327 -20.31 -21.32 35.59
CA ASN A 327 -21.47 -21.97 36.15
C ASN A 327 -22.75 -21.25 35.70
N LEU A 328 -23.59 -21.99 34.99
CA LEU A 328 -24.89 -21.53 34.50
C LEU A 328 -26.07 -22.09 35.30
N GLU A 329 -25.80 -22.81 36.40
CA GLU A 329 -26.85 -23.27 37.30
C GLU A 329 -27.53 -22.11 38.02
N GLY A 330 -28.84 -22.21 38.20
CA GLY A 330 -29.63 -21.17 38.87
C GLY A 330 -30.13 -20.04 37.97
N TYR A 331 -29.84 -20.04 36.67
CA TYR A 331 -30.45 -19.10 35.72
C TYR A 331 -31.74 -19.64 35.11
N SER A 332 -32.67 -18.76 34.73
CA SER A 332 -33.94 -19.15 34.13
C SER A 332 -33.76 -19.83 32.77
N LYS A 333 -34.59 -20.80 32.49
CA LYS A 333 -34.52 -21.55 31.23
C LYS A 333 -34.56 -20.63 29.99
N GLU A 334 -35.43 -19.61 30.00
CA GLU A 334 -35.58 -18.68 28.89
C GLU A 334 -34.30 -17.91 28.62
N SER A 335 -33.61 -17.47 29.69
CA SER A 335 -32.35 -16.72 29.56
C SER A 335 -31.19 -17.62 29.10
N LEU A 336 -31.16 -18.87 29.54
CA LEU A 336 -30.22 -19.89 29.05
C LEU A 336 -30.47 -20.28 27.61
N ASP A 337 -31.72 -20.44 27.20
CA ASP A 337 -32.08 -20.72 25.80
C ASP A 337 -31.65 -19.56 24.88
N ALA A 338 -31.84 -18.31 25.31
CA ALA A 338 -31.38 -17.12 24.57
C ALA A 338 -29.86 -17.10 24.42
N LEU A 339 -29.10 -17.39 25.49
CA LEU A 339 -27.64 -17.48 25.44
C LEU A 339 -27.18 -18.62 24.53
N SER A 340 -27.82 -19.79 24.61
CA SER A 340 -27.55 -20.95 23.77
C SER A 340 -27.80 -20.65 22.28
N ALA A 341 -28.91 -19.99 21.96
CA ALA A 341 -29.21 -19.57 20.60
C ALA A 341 -28.19 -18.58 20.05
N ALA A 342 -27.76 -17.61 20.87
CA ALA A 342 -26.73 -16.66 20.49
C ALA A 342 -25.36 -17.34 20.23
N LYS A 343 -24.98 -18.32 21.06
CA LYS A 343 -23.76 -19.13 20.87
C LYS A 343 -23.84 -19.98 19.58
N THR A 344 -24.97 -20.61 19.33
CA THR A 344 -25.18 -21.45 18.13
C THR A 344 -25.14 -20.63 16.84
N ALA A 345 -25.55 -19.37 16.88
CA ALA A 345 -25.51 -18.47 15.74
C ALA A 345 -24.09 -17.98 15.37
N LEU A 346 -23.06 -18.23 16.22
CA LEU A 346 -21.71 -17.78 15.97
C LEU A 346 -21.09 -18.45 14.74
N ASN A 347 -20.51 -17.64 13.88
CA ASN A 347 -19.77 -18.10 12.70
C ASN A 347 -18.28 -17.78 12.86
N TYR A 348 -17.44 -18.80 12.94
CA TYR A 348 -15.99 -18.67 13.13
C TYR A 348 -15.19 -18.60 11.83
N ASN A 349 -15.86 -18.55 10.66
CA ASN A 349 -15.24 -18.56 9.34
C ASN A 349 -15.61 -17.30 8.52
N LEU A 350 -15.93 -16.20 9.18
CA LEU A 350 -16.23 -14.95 8.50
C LEU A 350 -14.95 -14.29 7.97
N ASN A 351 -15.04 -13.74 6.77
CA ASN A 351 -14.01 -12.92 6.20
C ASN A 351 -14.04 -11.49 6.77
N ARG A 352 -12.94 -10.76 6.65
CA ARG A 352 -12.81 -9.38 7.13
C ARG A 352 -13.86 -8.43 6.55
N ASN A 353 -14.28 -8.61 5.30
CA ASN A 353 -15.39 -7.84 4.70
C ASN A 353 -16.75 -8.11 5.34
N LYS A 354 -16.83 -9.11 6.23
CA LYS A 354 -18.01 -9.48 7.03
C LYS A 354 -17.85 -9.09 8.51
N GLN A 355 -16.91 -8.18 8.83
CA GLN A 355 -16.70 -7.74 10.21
C GLN A 355 -17.97 -7.22 10.85
N ALA A 356 -18.78 -6.42 10.16
CA ALA A 356 -20.05 -5.90 10.67
C ALA A 356 -21.07 -7.01 11.00
N GLU A 357 -21.05 -8.14 10.27
CA GLU A 357 -21.84 -9.33 10.58
C GLU A 357 -21.36 -9.97 11.88
N LEU A 358 -20.04 -10.13 12.05
CA LEU A 358 -19.44 -10.63 13.29
C LEU A 358 -19.77 -9.72 14.47
N ASP A 359 -19.61 -8.40 14.33
CA ASP A 359 -19.90 -7.43 15.38
C ASP A 359 -21.38 -7.51 15.83
N THR A 360 -22.28 -7.77 14.89
CA THR A 360 -23.69 -7.99 15.18
C THR A 360 -23.91 -9.28 15.99
N LEU A 361 -23.17 -10.36 15.67
CA LEU A 361 -23.23 -11.62 16.43
C LEU A 361 -22.66 -11.44 17.84
N VAL A 362 -21.56 -10.71 17.98
CA VAL A 362 -20.97 -10.36 19.29
C VAL A 362 -21.95 -9.54 20.13
N ALA A 363 -22.59 -8.53 19.54
CA ALA A 363 -23.59 -7.72 20.23
C ALA A 363 -24.81 -8.57 20.70
N LYS A 364 -25.26 -9.54 19.90
CA LYS A 364 -26.31 -10.48 20.29
C LYS A 364 -25.87 -11.37 21.44
N LEU A 365 -24.64 -11.92 21.38
CA LEU A 365 -24.09 -12.73 22.46
C LEU A 365 -23.99 -11.93 23.77
N LYS A 366 -23.47 -10.69 23.69
CA LYS A 366 -23.40 -9.77 24.82
C LYS A 366 -24.77 -9.47 25.41
N SER A 367 -25.77 -9.21 24.57
CA SER A 367 -27.14 -8.97 25.02
C SER A 367 -27.72 -10.20 25.72
N ALA A 368 -27.49 -11.40 25.19
CA ALA A 368 -27.96 -12.64 25.80
C ALA A 368 -27.26 -12.94 27.15
N ARG A 369 -25.94 -12.68 27.24
CA ARG A 369 -25.18 -12.80 28.51
C ARG A 369 -25.68 -11.83 29.57
N LEU A 370 -25.84 -10.56 29.22
CA LEU A 370 -26.37 -9.54 30.12
C LEU A 370 -27.85 -9.77 30.48
N GLY A 371 -28.58 -10.52 29.65
CA GLY A 371 -29.96 -10.90 29.86
C GLY A 371 -30.14 -12.15 30.73
N LEU A 372 -29.07 -12.74 31.26
CA LEU A 372 -29.16 -13.87 32.18
C LEU A 372 -29.93 -13.45 33.46
N LYS A 373 -30.99 -14.19 33.80
CA LYS A 373 -31.88 -13.93 34.94
C LYS A 373 -31.88 -15.15 35.86
N PRO A 374 -31.85 -14.97 37.20
CA PRO A 374 -32.05 -16.07 38.10
C PRO A 374 -33.33 -16.85 37.83
N ALA A 375 -33.30 -18.15 38.01
CA ALA A 375 -34.51 -18.96 37.98
C ALA A 375 -35.48 -18.50 39.07
N ALA A 376 -36.76 -18.35 38.72
CA ALA A 376 -37.76 -18.05 39.74
C ALA A 376 -37.77 -19.14 40.78
N THR A 377 -37.29 -18.86 41.99
CA THR A 377 -37.51 -19.74 43.15
C THR A 377 -38.99 -19.70 43.44
N HIS A 378 -39.62 -20.87 43.51
CA HIS A 378 -40.98 -21.00 44.04
C HIS A 378 -40.94 -20.45 45.47
N SER A 379 -41.61 -19.32 45.68
CA SER A 379 -41.80 -18.72 47.00
C SER A 379 -42.71 -19.61 47.84
N GLY A 380 -42.12 -20.56 48.55
CA GLY A 380 -42.69 -20.97 49.79
C GLY A 380 -42.34 -19.94 50.85
N SER A 381 -43.32 -19.38 51.52
CA SER A 381 -43.16 -18.38 52.56
C SER A 381 -42.07 -18.79 53.57
N LEU A 382 -40.98 -18.02 53.66
CA LEU A 382 -40.03 -18.08 54.75
C LEU A 382 -39.79 -16.64 55.25
N ASP A 383 -39.74 -16.56 56.57
CA ASP A 383 -39.67 -15.38 57.44
C ASP A 383 -38.66 -14.30 57.02
N GLU A 384 -39.04 -13.04 57.25
CA GLU A 384 -38.31 -11.81 56.95
C GLU A 384 -37.07 -11.57 57.79
N ASN A 385 -36.37 -12.56 58.35
CA ASN A 385 -35.27 -12.32 59.29
C ASN A 385 -33.92 -12.96 58.93
N GLU A 386 -33.69 -13.45 57.71
CA GLU A 386 -32.34 -13.94 57.33
C GLU A 386 -31.85 -13.42 55.94
N VAL A 387 -31.99 -12.14 55.67
CA VAL A 387 -31.38 -11.51 54.47
C VAL A 387 -30.37 -10.46 54.92
N ALA A 388 -29.32 -10.89 55.59
CA ALA A 388 -28.16 -10.03 55.82
C ALA A 388 -26.89 -10.89 55.97
N ALA A 389 -26.50 -11.63 54.94
CA ALA A 389 -25.12 -12.11 54.78
C ALA A 389 -25.00 -12.94 53.49
N ASN A 390 -24.82 -12.28 52.33
CA ASN A 390 -23.98 -12.70 51.20
C ASN A 390 -24.12 -11.69 50.06
N VAL A 391 -23.56 -10.50 50.27
CA VAL A 391 -23.19 -9.65 49.16
C VAL A 391 -21.89 -10.23 48.62
N GLU A 392 -21.94 -11.08 47.61
CA GLU A 392 -20.76 -11.40 46.81
C GLU A 392 -20.18 -10.10 46.31
N THR A 393 -19.05 -9.69 46.87
CA THR A 393 -18.26 -8.54 46.47
C THR A 393 -17.68 -8.85 45.09
N ARG A 394 -18.31 -8.32 44.03
CA ARG A 394 -17.74 -8.37 42.66
C ARG A 394 -16.58 -7.39 42.60
N PRO A 395 -15.43 -7.77 42.03
CA PRO A 395 -14.37 -6.83 41.77
C PRO A 395 -14.84 -5.78 40.76
N GLU A 396 -14.62 -4.51 41.09
CA GLU A 396 -14.86 -3.40 40.21
C GLU A 396 -13.64 -3.22 39.29
N LEU A 397 -13.86 -3.03 37.97
CA LEU A 397 -12.81 -2.73 37.03
C LEU A 397 -12.69 -1.22 36.85
N ILE A 398 -11.56 -0.66 37.24
CA ILE A 398 -11.26 0.76 37.04
C ILE A 398 -10.04 0.93 36.10
N THR A 399 -9.92 2.10 35.51
CA THR A 399 -8.74 2.50 34.76
C THR A 399 -8.03 3.65 35.45
N ARG A 400 -6.70 3.61 35.45
CA ARG A 400 -5.87 4.70 35.98
C ARG A 400 -4.79 5.04 34.95
N THR A 401 -4.67 6.32 34.60
CA THR A 401 -3.67 6.79 33.65
C THR A 401 -2.44 7.31 34.42
N GLU A 402 -1.26 6.90 33.96
CA GLU A 402 0.05 7.35 34.42
C GLU A 402 0.77 8.10 33.30
N GLU A 403 1.40 9.24 33.61
CA GLU A 403 2.23 9.96 32.63
C GLU A 403 3.58 9.26 32.43
N ILE A 404 3.99 9.10 31.17
CA ILE A 404 5.33 8.63 30.80
C ILE A 404 6.20 9.86 30.51
N PRO A 405 7.27 10.10 31.26
CA PRO A 405 8.17 11.23 31.00
C PRO A 405 8.92 11.03 29.68
N PHE A 406 9.25 12.14 29.05
CA PHE A 406 10.15 12.13 27.88
C PHE A 406 11.60 12.38 28.34
N GLU A 407 12.54 11.97 27.52
CA GLU A 407 13.98 12.23 27.69
C GLU A 407 14.40 13.49 26.92
N VAL A 408 15.46 14.17 27.40
CA VAL A 408 16.09 15.29 26.70
C VAL A 408 17.36 14.82 26.03
N ILE A 409 17.33 14.79 24.69
CA ILE A 409 18.48 14.40 23.85
C ILE A 409 19.21 15.68 23.43
N LYS A 410 20.46 15.83 23.86
CA LYS A 410 21.31 16.95 23.46
C LYS A 410 22.16 16.56 22.26
N LYS A 411 22.19 17.42 21.22
CA LYS A 411 22.99 17.30 20.02
C LYS A 411 23.91 18.50 19.90
N GLU A 412 25.18 18.27 19.62
CA GLU A 412 26.13 19.36 19.39
C GLU A 412 25.88 20.02 18.03
N ASN A 413 25.91 21.37 18.03
CA ASN A 413 25.82 22.18 16.82
C ASN A 413 27.02 23.12 16.71
N PRO A 414 27.99 22.87 15.78
CA PRO A 414 29.17 23.69 15.61
C PRO A 414 28.88 25.07 14.98
N ASN A 415 27.67 25.30 14.51
CA ASN A 415 27.26 26.59 13.95
C ASN A 415 26.51 27.48 14.97
N LEU A 416 26.26 26.97 16.15
CA LEU A 416 25.61 27.70 17.23
C LEU A 416 26.66 28.13 18.26
N PRO A 417 26.64 29.38 18.75
CA PRO A 417 27.59 29.88 19.77
C PRO A 417 27.62 28.97 21.00
N ALA A 418 28.83 28.73 21.54
CA ALA A 418 29.01 27.87 22.71
C ALA A 418 28.14 28.33 23.89
N GLY A 419 27.40 27.40 24.47
CA GLY A 419 26.46 27.64 25.57
C GLY A 419 25.06 28.12 25.18
N GLN A 420 24.78 28.31 23.90
CA GLN A 420 23.41 28.51 23.43
C GLN A 420 22.70 27.15 23.22
N GLU A 421 21.44 27.08 23.57
CA GLU A 421 20.62 25.90 23.34
C GLU A 421 19.42 26.26 22.46
N ASN A 422 19.10 25.41 21.50
CA ASN A 422 17.95 25.57 20.62
C ASN A 422 17.13 24.28 20.64
N ILE A 423 15.82 24.38 20.95
CA ILE A 423 14.92 23.22 20.96
C ILE A 423 14.48 22.95 19.52
N ILE A 424 14.94 21.83 18.93
CA ILE A 424 14.51 21.40 17.60
C ILE A 424 13.20 20.63 17.66
N THR A 425 13.03 19.83 18.70
CA THR A 425 11.81 19.05 18.92
C THR A 425 11.37 19.25 20.35
N ALA A 426 10.16 19.74 20.54
CA ALA A 426 9.57 19.86 21.89
C ALA A 426 9.22 18.47 22.43
N GLY A 427 9.58 18.19 23.69
CA GLY A 427 9.18 16.96 24.35
C GLY A 427 7.68 16.91 24.62
N VAL A 428 7.10 15.74 24.43
CA VAL A 428 5.69 15.48 24.74
C VAL A 428 5.64 14.25 25.67
N LYS A 429 4.96 14.40 26.81
CA LYS A 429 4.72 13.28 27.72
C LYS A 429 3.83 12.24 27.05
N GLY A 430 4.15 10.97 27.25
CA GLY A 430 3.30 9.84 26.92
C GLY A 430 2.30 9.54 28.04
N GLU A 431 1.45 8.55 27.81
CA GLU A 431 0.45 8.09 28.76
C GLU A 431 0.41 6.56 28.77
N ARG A 432 0.31 5.96 29.97
CA ARG A 432 0.07 4.56 30.18
C ARG A 432 -1.22 4.38 30.94
N THR A 433 -2.12 3.55 30.45
CA THR A 433 -3.37 3.21 31.12
C THR A 433 -3.23 1.85 31.78
N HIS A 434 -3.50 1.80 33.07
CA HIS A 434 -3.59 0.59 33.87
C HIS A 434 -5.04 0.17 33.99
N TYR A 435 -5.33 -1.11 33.79
CA TYR A 435 -6.61 -1.74 34.04
C TYR A 435 -6.51 -2.46 35.39
N ILE A 436 -7.30 -2.02 36.35
CA ILE A 436 -7.15 -2.41 37.76
C ILE A 436 -8.44 -3.07 38.22
N SER A 437 -8.33 -4.26 38.78
CA SER A 437 -9.41 -4.93 39.51
C SER A 437 -9.39 -4.44 40.97
N VAL A 438 -10.49 -3.92 41.43
CA VAL A 438 -10.68 -3.45 42.82
C VAL A 438 -11.65 -4.39 43.53
N LEU A 439 -11.17 -5.13 44.51
CA LEU A 439 -11.97 -6.05 45.31
C LEU A 439 -12.07 -5.49 46.73
N THR A 440 -13.29 -5.24 47.20
CA THR A 440 -13.52 -4.84 48.59
C THR A 440 -14.19 -5.98 49.35
N GLU A 441 -13.46 -6.58 50.27
CA GLU A 441 -13.96 -7.63 51.16
C GLU A 441 -13.79 -7.21 52.64
N ASN A 442 -14.84 -7.33 53.41
CA ASN A 442 -14.85 -7.01 54.85
C ASN A 442 -14.29 -5.59 55.16
N GLY A 443 -14.57 -4.61 54.28
CA GLY A 443 -14.10 -3.24 54.45
C GLY A 443 -12.63 -3.03 54.05
N LYS A 444 -11.95 -4.03 53.54
CA LYS A 444 -10.58 -3.97 53.03
C LYS A 444 -10.58 -4.00 51.50
N THR A 445 -10.09 -2.94 50.89
CA THR A 445 -9.96 -2.83 49.45
C THR A 445 -8.60 -3.34 48.98
N THR A 446 -8.59 -4.19 47.98
CA THR A 446 -7.37 -4.71 47.32
C THR A 446 -7.44 -4.34 45.86
N GLU A 447 -6.40 -3.66 45.38
CA GLU A 447 -6.24 -3.33 43.96
C GLU A 447 -5.24 -4.31 43.32
N THR A 448 -5.58 -4.83 42.13
CA THR A 448 -4.71 -5.70 41.36
C THR A 448 -4.64 -5.17 39.93
N ILE A 449 -3.45 -4.81 39.45
CA ILE A 449 -3.25 -4.42 38.05
C ILE A 449 -3.38 -5.67 37.19
N LEU A 450 -4.39 -5.70 36.33
CA LEU A 450 -4.64 -6.81 35.40
C LEU A 450 -3.85 -6.66 34.11
N ASP A 451 -3.72 -5.41 33.61
CA ASP A 451 -3.01 -5.09 32.37
C ASP A 451 -2.54 -3.62 32.41
N SER A 452 -1.54 -3.32 31.57
CA SER A 452 -0.97 -1.98 31.43
C SER A 452 -0.60 -1.73 29.98
N GLN A 453 -1.19 -0.73 29.36
CA GLN A 453 -0.96 -0.38 27.97
C GLN A 453 -0.45 1.04 27.83
N VAL A 454 0.56 1.25 26.97
CA VAL A 454 0.96 2.60 26.55
C VAL A 454 -0.09 3.10 25.56
N THR A 455 -0.89 4.06 26.00
CA THR A 455 -1.97 4.65 25.17
C THR A 455 -1.50 5.87 24.37
N LYS A 456 -0.34 6.41 24.77
CA LYS A 456 0.34 7.48 24.05
C LYS A 456 1.83 7.39 24.28
N GLU A 457 2.62 7.30 23.23
CA GLU A 457 4.08 7.29 23.32
C GLU A 457 4.63 8.67 23.72
N ALA A 458 5.69 8.67 24.53
CA ALA A 458 6.41 9.91 24.81
C ALA A 458 7.27 10.33 23.61
N VAL A 459 7.30 11.63 23.32
CA VAL A 459 8.21 12.18 22.30
C VAL A 459 9.38 12.86 23.00
N ASN A 460 10.59 12.39 22.77
CA ASN A 460 11.79 12.96 23.38
C ASN A 460 12.04 14.38 22.90
N GLN A 461 12.43 15.25 23.82
CA GLN A 461 12.88 16.60 23.49
C GLN A 461 14.27 16.54 22.89
N VAL A 462 14.47 17.18 21.72
CA VAL A 462 15.79 17.31 21.09
C VAL A 462 16.24 18.76 21.19
N VAL A 463 17.42 18.96 21.81
CA VAL A 463 18.02 20.27 22.03
C VAL A 463 19.40 20.30 21.34
N GLU A 464 19.61 21.28 20.47
CA GLU A 464 20.95 21.58 19.97
C GLU A 464 21.70 22.42 20.99
N VAL A 465 22.92 22.04 21.26
CA VAL A 465 23.84 22.77 22.15
C VAL A 465 24.98 23.33 21.31
N GLY A 466 25.14 24.62 21.33
CA GLY A 466 26.19 25.30 20.57
C GLY A 466 27.59 24.96 21.07
N THR A 467 28.48 24.71 20.12
CA THR A 467 29.93 24.46 20.37
C THR A 467 30.86 25.44 19.67
N LEU A 468 30.32 26.44 18.95
CA LEU A 468 31.13 27.47 18.27
C LEU A 468 31.82 28.36 19.29
N VAL A 469 33.12 28.21 19.43
CA VAL A 469 33.98 29.10 20.25
C VAL A 469 34.46 30.26 19.37
N THR A 470 33.91 31.45 19.58
CA THR A 470 34.45 32.66 18.98
C THR A 470 35.64 33.12 19.83
N HIS A 471 36.85 33.00 19.31
CA HIS A 471 38.01 33.65 19.92
C HIS A 471 37.88 35.17 19.74
N VAL A 472 37.62 35.86 20.82
CA VAL A 472 37.85 37.33 20.88
C VAL A 472 39.33 37.53 20.92
N GLY A 473 39.92 37.85 19.77
CA GLY A 473 41.31 38.28 19.70
C GLY A 473 41.45 39.67 20.27
N ASP A 474 42.49 39.88 21.08
CA ASP A 474 42.89 41.16 21.66
C ASP A 474 43.18 42.20 20.58
N GLU A 475 42.92 43.46 20.95
CA GLU A 475 43.04 44.65 20.14
C GLU A 475 44.48 44.85 19.54
N ASN A 476 44.59 44.93 18.21
CA ASN A 476 45.34 46.01 17.55
C ASN A 476 45.07 45.99 16.03
N GLY A 477 44.44 47.04 15.63
CA GLY A 477 44.20 47.72 14.40
C GLY A 477 44.78 47.18 13.08
N GLN A 478 43.92 46.94 12.13
CA GLN A 478 43.83 47.68 10.86
C GLN A 478 42.73 47.10 9.99
N ALA A 479 41.87 47.99 9.52
CA ALA A 479 40.79 47.71 8.60
C ALA A 479 41.32 47.34 7.20
N ALA A 480 40.78 46.28 6.60
CA ALA A 480 40.73 46.12 5.16
C ALA A 480 39.36 45.57 4.78
N ILE A 481 38.62 46.44 4.14
CA ILE A 481 37.33 46.11 3.48
C ILE A 481 37.67 45.31 2.24
N ALA A 482 37.14 44.09 2.13
CA ALA A 482 37.02 43.39 0.87
C ALA A 482 35.57 42.89 0.75
N GLU A 483 34.81 43.54 -0.11
CA GLU A 483 33.58 43.00 -0.66
C GLU A 483 33.88 41.68 -1.39
N ASP A 484 33.25 40.59 -0.96
CA ASP A 484 33.15 39.43 -1.83
C ASP A 484 31.77 38.82 -1.74
N LYS A 485 31.10 38.79 -2.89
CA LYS A 485 29.78 38.16 -3.08
C LYS A 485 29.94 36.66 -2.99
N PRO A 486 29.06 35.93 -2.31
CA PRO A 486 29.14 34.48 -2.27
C PRO A 486 28.82 33.88 -3.61
N LYS A 487 29.81 33.28 -4.23
CA LYS A 487 29.72 32.36 -5.35
C LYS A 487 29.19 31.04 -4.78
N LEU A 488 28.00 30.62 -5.24
CA LEU A 488 27.48 29.30 -4.94
C LEU A 488 28.42 28.23 -5.50
N GLU A 489 29.24 27.65 -4.65
CA GLU A 489 29.94 26.41 -4.95
C GLU A 489 29.05 25.22 -4.55
N ILE A 490 28.80 24.38 -5.54
CA ILE A 490 28.16 23.06 -5.38
C ILE A 490 29.11 22.22 -4.52
N PRO A 491 28.67 21.67 -3.38
CA PRO A 491 29.50 20.79 -2.58
C PRO A 491 29.82 19.51 -3.36
N SER A 492 31.12 19.27 -3.57
CA SER A 492 31.66 17.99 -4.02
C SER A 492 31.27 16.90 -3.01
N GLN A 493 30.86 15.76 -3.52
CA GLN A 493 30.40 14.56 -2.79
C GLN A 493 31.37 14.16 -1.67
N PRO A 494 30.88 13.86 -0.46
CA PRO A 494 31.67 13.13 0.52
C PRO A 494 31.78 11.66 0.11
N THR A 495 33.01 11.16 0.19
CA THR A 495 33.39 9.76 -0.02
C THR A 495 32.55 8.82 0.84
N ARG A 496 31.98 7.87 0.16
CA ARG A 496 31.08 6.78 0.53
C ARG A 496 31.60 5.94 1.71
N ALA A 497 30.89 5.99 2.84
CA ALA A 497 30.86 4.87 3.78
C ALA A 497 29.72 3.94 3.32
N LYS A 498 30.05 2.66 3.13
CA LYS A 498 29.12 1.61 2.70
C LYS A 498 27.99 1.45 3.73
N ALA A 499 26.83 2.02 3.45
CA ALA A 499 25.57 1.48 3.91
C ALA A 499 25.00 0.71 2.70
N GLU A 500 24.55 -0.52 2.91
CA GLU A 500 23.91 -1.33 1.88
C GLU A 500 22.65 -0.60 1.40
N GLU A 501 22.77 0.09 0.28
CA GLU A 501 21.63 0.57 -0.48
C GLU A 501 21.00 -0.66 -1.15
N GLN A 502 19.81 -1.06 -0.70
CA GLN A 502 18.89 -1.77 -1.56
C GLN A 502 18.44 -0.79 -2.65
N GLN A 503 19.17 -0.79 -3.74
CA GLN A 503 18.77 -0.12 -4.96
C GLN A 503 17.58 -0.91 -5.51
N LEU A 504 16.39 -0.30 -5.51
CA LEU A 504 15.29 -0.81 -6.31
C LEU A 504 15.78 -0.86 -7.76
N PRO A 505 15.62 -1.98 -8.49
CA PRO A 505 15.92 -1.99 -9.91
C PRO A 505 15.04 -0.94 -10.58
N ALA A 506 15.64 -0.16 -11.44
CA ALA A 506 14.87 0.65 -12.37
C ALA A 506 14.02 -0.36 -13.17
N THR A 507 12.71 -0.39 -12.88
CA THR A 507 11.76 -1.16 -13.67
C THR A 507 11.62 -0.43 -14.99
N GLY A 508 12.42 -0.73 -15.94
CA GLY A 508 12.51 0.00 -17.21
C GLY A 508 13.82 -0.22 -17.94
N SER A 509 14.62 -1.19 -17.52
CA SER A 509 15.72 -1.67 -18.35
C SER A 509 15.19 -2.59 -19.47
N GLN A 510 15.86 -2.61 -20.58
CA GLN A 510 15.51 -3.21 -21.87
C GLN A 510 15.07 -4.70 -21.87
N ASP A 511 14.84 -5.31 -20.71
CA ASP A 511 14.79 -6.76 -20.55
C ASP A 511 13.46 -7.35 -20.03
N SER A 512 12.32 -6.64 -20.05
CA SER A 512 11.07 -7.11 -19.41
C SER A 512 10.01 -7.74 -20.34
N ALA A 513 10.42 -8.44 -21.39
CA ALA A 513 9.53 -8.88 -22.48
C ALA A 513 8.76 -10.20 -22.30
N GLY A 514 8.95 -10.94 -21.21
CA GLY A 514 8.51 -12.34 -21.15
C GLY A 514 7.18 -12.65 -20.43
N LEU A 515 6.58 -11.74 -19.68
CA LEU A 515 5.70 -12.15 -18.57
C LEU A 515 4.21 -12.01 -18.73
N VAL A 516 3.69 -11.25 -19.66
CA VAL A 516 2.23 -11.27 -19.89
C VAL A 516 1.80 -12.63 -20.42
N ALA A 517 2.68 -13.27 -21.22
CA ALA A 517 2.46 -14.65 -21.67
C ALA A 517 2.70 -15.69 -20.56
N ALA A 518 3.67 -15.47 -19.67
CA ALA A 518 4.03 -16.46 -18.64
C ALA A 518 3.08 -16.46 -17.43
N GLY A 519 2.66 -15.30 -16.94
CA GLY A 519 1.61 -15.23 -15.90
C GLY A 519 0.28 -15.85 -16.35
N LEU A 520 -0.03 -15.73 -17.63
CA LEU A 520 -1.18 -16.36 -18.25
C LEU A 520 -1.00 -17.86 -18.47
N MET A 521 0.21 -18.29 -18.87
CA MET A 521 0.53 -19.71 -19.08
C MET A 521 0.59 -20.49 -17.77
N ALA A 522 1.05 -19.88 -16.66
CA ALA A 522 0.99 -20.51 -15.34
C ALA A 522 -0.44 -20.77 -14.88
N THR A 523 -1.34 -19.83 -15.14
CA THR A 523 -2.75 -20.02 -14.84
C THR A 523 -3.38 -21.10 -15.73
N LEU A 524 -2.95 -21.23 -16.98
CA LEU A 524 -3.43 -22.23 -17.93
C LEU A 524 -2.82 -23.62 -17.66
N ALA A 525 -1.54 -23.72 -17.32
CA ALA A 525 -0.87 -24.99 -17.01
C ALA A 525 -1.34 -25.58 -15.67
N ALA A 526 -1.61 -24.75 -14.67
CA ALA A 526 -2.18 -25.18 -13.40
C ALA A 526 -3.56 -25.86 -13.53
N TYR A 527 -4.21 -25.68 -14.68
CA TYR A 527 -5.55 -26.22 -14.93
C TYR A 527 -5.60 -27.27 -16.04
N GLY A 528 -4.45 -27.80 -16.49
CA GLY A 528 -4.42 -28.96 -17.38
C GLY A 528 -4.88 -28.69 -18.82
N LEU A 529 -4.78 -27.45 -19.29
CA LEU A 529 -5.11 -27.06 -20.67
C LEU A 529 -3.90 -27.15 -21.63
N THR A 530 -2.93 -28.03 -21.38
CA THR A 530 -2.00 -28.44 -22.41
C THR A 530 -2.74 -29.39 -23.35
N LYS A 531 -3.14 -28.95 -24.52
CA LYS A 531 -3.41 -29.83 -25.63
C LYS A 531 -2.16 -30.70 -25.84
N ARG A 532 -2.22 -31.98 -25.46
CA ARG A 532 -1.29 -32.99 -26.02
C ARG A 532 -1.37 -32.84 -27.53
N LYS A 533 -0.27 -32.47 -28.14
CA LYS A 533 -0.04 -32.84 -29.54
C LYS A 533 0.02 -34.36 -29.54
N GLU A 534 -1.00 -35.00 -30.02
CA GLU A 534 -0.89 -36.31 -30.60
C GLU A 534 -0.31 -36.09 -31.98
N ASP A 535 0.88 -36.70 -32.19
CA ASP A 535 1.70 -36.90 -33.39
C ASP A 535 2.18 -35.68 -34.15
#